data_bf0317ea39d015cf8ba1b35305346556
#
_entry.id   bf0317ea39d015cf8ba1b35305346556
#
_cell.length_a   1.000
_cell.length_b   1.000
_cell.length_c   1.000
_cell.angle_alpha   90.00
_cell.angle_beta   90.00
_cell.angle_gamma   90.00
#
_symmetry.space_group_name_H-M   'P 1'
#
loop_
_entity.id
_entity.type
_entity.pdbx_description
1 polymer ?
#
loop_
_entity_poly.entity_id
_entity_poly.type
_entity_poly.pdbx_seq_one_letter_code
_entity_poly.pdbx_strand_id
1 'polypeptide(L)'
;LHVVLGLRARYADPFILPIVIVLNGVGLAMIYRIDSDLKYPVGDSQLFWTGLSMLACAVVIYFLRDHRVLRKVTYISLALSLILLVLPLLPIIGQEINGARIWISIAGRTFQPGEVAKITLAIFFAGYLSTHRDLILVAGRRIGPIQLPRFRDLVPVFLAWLASIGVLVFQHDLGSSILFFGLFMAMLYLSTGKTSWLVTGGIGVVAGGFLAYHSISHVHDRIYAWV
;
A
#
# COMPACT_ATOMS: atom_id res chain seq x y z
N LEU A 1 3.71 -18.93 -14.06
CA LEU A 1 4.05 -18.57 -12.68
C LEU A 1 4.36 -19.79 -11.82
N HIS A 2 3.53 -20.86 -11.85
CA HIS A 2 3.75 -22.12 -11.07
C HIS A 2 5.12 -22.74 -11.33
N VAL A 3 5.55 -22.83 -12.59
CA VAL A 3 6.87 -23.35 -12.96
C VAL A 3 8.00 -22.49 -12.38
N VAL A 4 7.87 -21.18 -12.45
CA VAL A 4 8.86 -20.22 -11.89
C VAL A 4 8.96 -20.37 -10.38
N LEU A 5 7.83 -20.52 -9.68
CA LEU A 5 7.79 -20.78 -8.24
C LEU A 5 8.48 -22.10 -7.90
N GLY A 6 8.17 -23.19 -8.62
CA GLY A 6 8.78 -24.51 -8.40
C GLY A 6 10.31 -24.51 -8.59
N LEU A 7 10.83 -23.69 -9.51
CA LEU A 7 12.25 -23.59 -9.80
C LEU A 7 13.02 -22.68 -8.85
N ARG A 8 12.39 -21.59 -8.38
CA ARG A 8 13.08 -20.49 -7.70
C ARG A 8 12.65 -20.27 -6.25
N ALA A 9 11.42 -20.64 -5.90
CA ALA A 9 10.83 -20.43 -4.57
C ALA A 9 10.23 -21.73 -4.02
N ARG A 10 11.05 -22.78 -3.88
CA ARG A 10 10.62 -24.12 -3.41
C ARG A 10 9.96 -24.14 -2.03
N TYR A 11 10.24 -23.12 -1.21
CA TYR A 11 9.69 -22.98 0.14
C TYR A 11 8.50 -22.00 0.21
N ALA A 12 8.00 -21.53 -0.95
CA ALA A 12 6.81 -20.68 -0.98
C ALA A 12 5.59 -21.50 -0.52
N ASP A 13 4.70 -20.84 0.20
CA ASP A 13 3.45 -21.45 0.64
C ASP A 13 2.63 -21.91 -0.58
N PRO A 14 2.29 -23.20 -0.66
CA PRO A 14 1.59 -23.76 -1.81
C PRO A 14 0.16 -23.22 -1.98
N PHE A 15 -0.45 -22.66 -0.94
CA PHE A 15 -1.83 -22.18 -0.96
C PHE A 15 -1.98 -20.75 -1.52
N ILE A 16 -0.94 -19.93 -1.45
CA ILE A 16 -1.02 -18.51 -1.89
C ILE A 16 -1.41 -18.43 -3.37
N LEU A 17 -0.72 -19.16 -4.24
CA LEU A 17 -0.98 -19.10 -5.68
C LEU A 17 -2.39 -19.58 -6.08
N PRO A 18 -2.89 -20.73 -5.62
CA PRO A 18 -4.26 -21.18 -5.88
C PRO A 18 -5.31 -20.16 -5.41
N ILE A 19 -5.16 -19.60 -4.21
CA ILE A 19 -6.07 -18.59 -3.68
C ILE A 19 -6.10 -17.36 -4.57
N VAL A 20 -4.93 -16.84 -4.98
CA VAL A 20 -4.83 -15.69 -5.88
C VAL A 20 -5.50 -15.97 -7.23
N ILE A 21 -5.31 -17.19 -7.79
CA ILE A 21 -5.94 -17.59 -9.06
C ILE A 21 -7.46 -17.60 -8.93
N VAL A 22 -7.98 -18.23 -7.87
CA VAL A 22 -9.43 -18.30 -7.62
C VAL A 22 -10.04 -16.92 -7.45
N LEU A 23 -9.44 -16.06 -6.61
CA LEU A 23 -9.93 -14.69 -6.38
C LEU A 23 -9.92 -13.86 -7.66
N ASN A 24 -8.83 -13.93 -8.45
CA ASN A 24 -8.78 -13.23 -9.74
C ASN A 24 -9.77 -13.80 -10.75
N GLY A 25 -9.94 -15.12 -10.79
CA GLY A 25 -10.89 -15.79 -11.68
C GLY A 25 -12.34 -15.38 -11.39
N VAL A 26 -12.73 -15.40 -10.10
CA VAL A 26 -14.07 -14.93 -9.68
C VAL A 26 -14.23 -13.43 -9.99
N GLY A 27 -13.22 -12.60 -9.69
CA GLY A 27 -13.25 -11.18 -10.01
C GLY A 27 -13.44 -10.90 -11.49
N LEU A 28 -12.68 -11.57 -12.36
CA LEU A 28 -12.82 -11.45 -13.82
C LEU A 28 -14.20 -11.90 -14.29
N ALA A 29 -14.71 -13.04 -13.80
CA ALA A 29 -16.04 -13.53 -14.19
C ALA A 29 -17.14 -12.52 -13.83
N MET A 30 -17.05 -11.90 -12.64
CA MET A 30 -18.00 -10.86 -12.22
C MET A 30 -17.89 -9.60 -13.08
N ILE A 31 -16.67 -9.16 -13.41
CA ILE A 31 -16.47 -7.99 -14.28
C ILE A 31 -17.03 -8.24 -15.67
N TYR A 32 -16.75 -9.40 -16.29
CA TYR A 32 -17.30 -9.74 -17.61
C TYR A 32 -18.84 -9.84 -17.61
N ARG A 33 -19.43 -10.31 -16.51
CA ARG A 33 -20.88 -10.32 -16.37
C ARG A 33 -21.47 -8.90 -16.35
N ILE A 34 -20.81 -7.97 -15.65
CA ILE A 34 -21.24 -6.56 -15.59
C ILE A 34 -20.98 -5.86 -16.92
N ASP A 35 -19.86 -6.17 -17.60
CA ASP A 35 -19.52 -5.59 -18.91
C ASP A 35 -20.56 -5.90 -19.99
N SER A 36 -21.26 -7.04 -19.90
CA SER A 36 -22.34 -7.36 -20.85
C SER A 36 -23.48 -6.33 -20.81
N ASP A 37 -23.66 -5.66 -19.68
CA ASP A 37 -24.70 -4.65 -19.46
C ASP A 37 -24.18 -3.20 -19.62
N LEU A 38 -22.86 -3.00 -19.67
CA LEU A 38 -22.21 -1.70 -19.81
C LEU A 38 -21.67 -1.49 -21.23
N LYS A 39 -21.78 -0.26 -21.75
CA LYS A 39 -21.23 0.12 -23.06
C LYS A 39 -19.69 0.19 -23.14
N TYR A 40 -18.98 -0.09 -22.06
CA TYR A 40 -17.53 0.05 -21.95
C TYR A 40 -16.88 -1.27 -21.54
N PRO A 41 -15.94 -1.84 -22.34
CA PRO A 41 -15.26 -3.10 -22.03
C PRO A 41 -14.19 -2.92 -20.95
N VAL A 42 -14.59 -3.03 -19.68
CA VAL A 42 -13.67 -2.97 -18.52
C VAL A 42 -12.92 -4.30 -18.35
N GLY A 43 -13.57 -5.41 -18.71
CA GLY A 43 -13.02 -6.77 -18.56
C GLY A 43 -11.71 -6.99 -19.33
N ASP A 44 -11.62 -6.50 -20.56
CA ASP A 44 -10.39 -6.61 -21.35
C ASP A 44 -9.22 -5.84 -20.74
N SER A 45 -9.52 -4.69 -20.15
CA SER A 45 -8.52 -3.90 -19.43
C SER A 45 -8.04 -4.64 -18.18
N GLN A 46 -8.96 -5.23 -17.43
CA GLN A 46 -8.65 -6.01 -16.23
C GLN A 46 -7.85 -7.27 -16.57
N LEU A 47 -8.20 -7.98 -17.64
CA LEU A 47 -7.44 -9.15 -18.10
C LEU A 47 -6.00 -8.78 -18.46
N PHE A 48 -5.81 -7.66 -19.17
CA PHE A 48 -4.48 -7.14 -19.53
C PHE A 48 -3.65 -6.85 -18.27
N TRP A 49 -4.20 -6.13 -17.29
CA TRP A 49 -3.49 -5.80 -16.05
C TRP A 49 -3.19 -7.03 -15.20
N THR A 50 -4.10 -8.02 -15.17
CA THR A 50 -3.87 -9.30 -14.50
C THR A 50 -2.71 -10.06 -15.14
N GLY A 51 -2.67 -10.15 -16.47
CA GLY A 51 -1.57 -10.78 -17.20
C GLY A 51 -0.23 -10.08 -16.96
N LEU A 52 -0.21 -8.74 -17.03
CA LEU A 52 0.97 -7.93 -16.77
C LEU A 52 1.47 -8.10 -15.32
N SER A 53 0.56 -8.14 -14.34
CA SER A 53 0.89 -8.35 -12.93
C SER A 53 1.48 -9.75 -12.67
N MET A 54 0.94 -10.78 -13.32
CA MET A 54 1.49 -12.14 -13.26
C MET A 54 2.89 -12.21 -13.86
N LEU A 55 3.12 -11.52 -14.99
CA LEU A 55 4.43 -11.43 -15.60
C LEU A 55 5.42 -10.70 -14.70
N ALA A 56 5.03 -9.55 -14.15
CA ALA A 56 5.86 -8.78 -13.22
C ALA A 56 6.22 -9.61 -11.98
N CYS A 57 5.27 -10.34 -11.42
CA CYS A 57 5.50 -11.25 -10.30
C CYS A 57 6.51 -12.34 -10.66
N ALA A 58 6.38 -12.97 -11.84
CA ALA A 58 7.33 -13.97 -12.30
C ALA A 58 8.73 -13.40 -12.48
N VAL A 59 8.86 -12.19 -13.04
CA VAL A 59 10.13 -11.47 -13.21
C VAL A 59 10.76 -11.20 -11.84
N VAL A 60 10.00 -10.69 -10.89
CA VAL A 60 10.50 -10.42 -9.54
C VAL A 60 11.00 -11.70 -8.87
N ILE A 61 10.25 -12.79 -8.90
CA ILE A 61 10.65 -14.08 -8.32
C ILE A 61 11.90 -14.65 -9.01
N TYR A 62 12.01 -14.46 -10.33
CA TYR A 62 13.15 -14.96 -11.08
C TYR A 62 14.45 -14.21 -10.78
N PHE A 63 14.40 -12.88 -10.70
CA PHE A 63 15.58 -12.02 -10.54
C PHE A 63 15.90 -11.72 -9.07
N LEU A 64 14.88 -11.59 -8.20
CA LEU A 64 15.08 -11.26 -6.79
C LEU A 64 15.39 -12.53 -5.98
N ARG A 65 16.64 -12.98 -6.04
CA ARG A 65 17.10 -14.17 -5.27
C ARG A 65 17.26 -13.90 -3.78
N ASP A 66 17.68 -12.69 -3.43
CA ASP A 66 17.91 -12.28 -2.05
C ASP A 66 17.19 -10.94 -1.79
N HIS A 67 16.19 -10.99 -0.90
CA HIS A 67 15.45 -9.81 -0.48
C HIS A 67 16.33 -8.76 0.20
N ARG A 68 17.52 -9.14 0.72
CA ARG A 68 18.46 -8.21 1.35
C ARG A 68 18.97 -7.14 0.38
N VAL A 69 18.95 -7.41 -0.92
CA VAL A 69 19.31 -6.43 -1.95
C VAL A 69 18.38 -5.21 -1.91
N LEU A 70 17.11 -5.39 -1.51
CA LEU A 70 16.14 -4.30 -1.38
C LEU A 70 16.58 -3.25 -0.34
N ARG A 71 17.41 -3.62 0.64
CA ARG A 71 17.97 -2.66 1.61
C ARG A 71 18.87 -1.61 0.96
N LYS A 72 19.50 -1.92 -0.18
CA LYS A 72 20.36 -0.98 -0.91
C LYS A 72 19.55 0.14 -1.58
N VAL A 73 18.29 -0.12 -1.88
CA VAL A 73 17.40 0.82 -2.58
C VAL A 73 16.36 1.48 -1.65
N THR A 74 16.54 1.39 -0.34
CA THR A 74 15.62 1.90 0.68
C THR A 74 15.18 3.35 0.41
N TYR A 75 16.11 4.29 0.26
CA TYR A 75 15.78 5.71 0.05
C TYR A 75 15.29 5.99 -1.39
N ILE A 76 15.76 5.23 -2.36
CA ILE A 76 15.27 5.30 -3.74
C ILE A 76 13.80 4.86 -3.77
N SER A 77 13.45 3.82 -3.01
CA SER A 77 12.07 3.35 -2.88
C SER A 77 11.16 4.38 -2.24
N LEU A 78 11.65 5.17 -1.27
CA LEU A 78 10.91 6.29 -0.70
C LEU A 78 10.65 7.36 -1.75
N ALA A 79 11.70 7.81 -2.44
CA ALA A 79 11.58 8.84 -3.47
C ALA A 79 10.60 8.40 -4.57
N LEU A 80 10.73 7.15 -5.04
CA LEU A 80 9.84 6.57 -6.04
C LEU A 80 8.38 6.51 -5.55
N SER A 81 8.15 6.11 -4.29
CA SER A 81 6.82 6.08 -3.69
C SER A 81 6.17 7.47 -3.70
N LEU A 82 6.89 8.50 -3.25
CA LEU A 82 6.36 9.87 -3.22
C LEU A 82 6.10 10.42 -4.63
N ILE A 83 6.99 10.16 -5.59
CA ILE A 83 6.79 10.53 -6.99
C ILE A 83 5.53 9.87 -7.54
N LEU A 84 5.35 8.56 -7.34
CA LEU A 84 4.18 7.82 -7.79
C LEU A 84 2.89 8.33 -7.17
N LEU A 85 2.91 8.72 -5.89
CA LEU A 85 1.74 9.31 -5.25
C LEU A 85 1.39 10.69 -5.80
N VAL A 86 2.38 11.52 -6.13
CA VAL A 86 2.15 12.87 -6.66
C VAL A 86 1.72 12.84 -8.14
N LEU A 87 2.10 11.78 -8.88
CA LEU A 87 1.89 11.69 -10.32
C LEU A 87 0.43 11.94 -10.78
N PRO A 88 -0.62 11.39 -10.13
CA PRO A 88 -2.00 11.64 -10.52
C PRO A 88 -2.47 13.08 -10.29
N LEU A 89 -1.78 13.85 -9.45
CA LEU A 89 -2.11 15.26 -9.21
C LEU A 89 -1.69 16.17 -10.37
N LEU A 90 -0.80 15.69 -11.25
CA LEU A 90 -0.37 16.45 -12.42
C LEU A 90 -1.54 16.60 -13.41
N PRO A 91 -1.86 17.83 -13.86
CA PRO A 91 -3.05 18.09 -14.69
C PRO A 91 -2.99 17.45 -16.08
N ILE A 92 -1.78 17.12 -16.58
CA ILE A 92 -1.59 16.59 -17.94
C ILE A 92 -1.91 15.08 -18.03
N ILE A 93 -1.63 14.32 -16.97
CA ILE A 93 -1.72 12.85 -16.97
C ILE A 93 -2.72 12.29 -15.96
N GLY A 94 -3.04 13.07 -14.94
CA GLY A 94 -3.98 12.68 -13.89
C GLY A 94 -5.42 12.73 -14.38
N GLN A 95 -6.20 11.72 -14.01
CA GLN A 95 -7.63 11.63 -14.27
C GLN A 95 -8.40 11.61 -12.96
N GLU A 96 -9.47 12.39 -12.93
CA GLU A 96 -10.43 12.37 -11.83
C GLU A 96 -11.56 11.41 -12.15
N ILE A 97 -11.73 10.39 -11.31
CA ILE A 97 -12.81 9.40 -11.44
C ILE A 97 -13.52 9.33 -10.09
N ASN A 98 -14.83 9.52 -10.10
CA ASN A 98 -15.67 9.51 -8.90
C ASN A 98 -15.21 10.50 -7.79
N GLY A 99 -14.71 11.67 -8.19
CA GLY A 99 -14.26 12.70 -7.27
C GLY A 99 -12.88 12.47 -6.63
N ALA A 100 -12.16 11.43 -7.05
CA ALA A 100 -10.80 11.15 -6.59
C ALA A 100 -9.79 11.23 -7.74
N ARG A 101 -8.67 11.92 -7.51
CA ARG A 101 -7.54 12.07 -8.46
C ARG A 101 -6.44 11.07 -8.18
N ILE A 102 -6.69 9.80 -8.45
CA ILE A 102 -5.78 8.68 -8.14
C ILE A 102 -5.33 7.89 -9.38
N TRP A 103 -5.93 8.21 -10.53
CA TRP A 103 -5.71 7.49 -11.78
C TRP A 103 -4.86 8.29 -12.75
N ILE A 104 -4.07 7.58 -13.55
CA ILE A 104 -3.40 8.11 -14.73
C ILE A 104 -3.83 7.31 -15.96
N SER A 105 -3.84 7.96 -17.13
CA SER A 105 -4.11 7.28 -18.39
C SER A 105 -2.81 6.94 -19.10
N ILE A 106 -2.62 5.66 -19.40
CA ILE A 106 -1.48 5.16 -20.17
C ILE A 106 -2.01 4.35 -21.35
N ALA A 107 -1.76 4.83 -22.57
CA ALA A 107 -2.18 4.16 -23.81
C ALA A 107 -3.70 3.81 -23.83
N GLY A 108 -4.54 4.71 -23.35
CA GLY A 108 -5.99 4.51 -23.30
C GLY A 108 -6.48 3.59 -22.18
N ARG A 109 -5.61 3.15 -21.28
CA ARG A 109 -5.95 2.35 -20.10
C ARG A 109 -5.66 3.13 -18.83
N THR A 110 -6.53 2.98 -17.84
CA THR A 110 -6.34 3.60 -16.51
C THR A 110 -5.39 2.76 -15.66
N PHE A 111 -4.49 3.43 -14.96
CA PHE A 111 -3.56 2.84 -14.02
C PHE A 111 -3.53 3.65 -12.73
N GLN A 112 -3.47 2.99 -11.58
CA GLN A 112 -3.36 3.64 -10.28
C GLN A 112 -1.92 3.54 -9.74
N PRO A 113 -1.11 4.61 -9.80
CA PRO A 113 0.27 4.58 -9.31
C PRO A 113 0.39 4.30 -7.82
N GLY A 114 -0.65 4.62 -7.04
CA GLY A 114 -0.73 4.33 -5.60
C GLY A 114 -0.55 2.85 -5.26
N GLU A 115 -0.94 1.93 -6.15
CA GLU A 115 -0.75 0.49 -5.95
C GLU A 115 0.74 0.11 -5.90
N VAL A 116 1.53 0.68 -6.81
CA VAL A 116 2.99 0.48 -6.83
C VAL A 116 3.65 1.27 -5.69
N ALA A 117 3.12 2.46 -5.37
CA ALA A 117 3.62 3.27 -4.26
C ALA A 117 3.53 2.54 -2.92
N LYS A 118 2.48 1.77 -2.66
CA LYS A 118 2.37 0.91 -1.46
C LYS A 118 3.53 -0.08 -1.34
N ILE A 119 3.89 -0.72 -2.45
CA ILE A 119 4.99 -1.70 -2.47
C ILE A 119 6.33 -1.01 -2.22
N THR A 120 6.59 0.10 -2.91
CA THR A 120 7.86 0.83 -2.75
C THR A 120 7.98 1.45 -1.37
N LEU A 121 6.89 1.93 -0.77
CA LEU A 121 6.88 2.43 0.60
C LEU A 121 7.10 1.30 1.63
N ALA A 122 6.54 0.11 1.40
CA ALA A 122 6.81 -1.07 2.23
C ALA A 122 8.28 -1.46 2.19
N ILE A 123 8.93 -1.41 1.02
CA ILE A 123 10.38 -1.65 0.87
C ILE A 123 11.19 -0.60 1.67
N PHE A 124 10.80 0.66 1.60
CA PHE A 124 11.43 1.71 2.41
C PHE A 124 11.29 1.42 3.91
N PHE A 125 10.08 1.17 4.41
CA PHE A 125 9.85 0.88 5.82
C PHE A 125 10.64 -0.35 6.27
N ALA A 126 10.59 -1.44 5.52
CA ALA A 126 11.33 -2.66 5.83
C ALA A 126 12.84 -2.41 5.87
N GLY A 127 13.39 -1.73 4.88
CA GLY A 127 14.81 -1.42 4.79
C GLY A 127 15.27 -0.51 5.94
N TYR A 128 14.54 0.56 6.20
CA TYR A 128 14.86 1.51 7.25
C TYR A 128 14.75 0.88 8.65
N LEU A 129 13.60 0.27 8.95
CA LEU A 129 13.34 -0.32 10.27
C LEU A 129 14.29 -1.50 10.56
N SER A 130 14.62 -2.32 9.55
CA SER A 130 15.58 -3.42 9.73
C SER A 130 17.01 -2.92 10.05
N THR A 131 17.40 -1.79 9.48
CA THR A 131 18.73 -1.19 9.70
C THR A 131 18.83 -0.51 11.06
N HIS A 132 17.74 0.08 11.55
CA HIS A 132 17.71 0.85 12.80
C HIS A 132 17.05 0.10 13.97
N ARG A 133 16.77 -1.19 13.79
CA ARG A 133 16.04 -2.01 14.76
C ARG A 133 16.63 -1.94 16.17
N ASP A 134 17.94 -2.10 16.29
CA ASP A 134 18.61 -2.13 17.58
C ASP A 134 18.55 -0.77 18.28
N LEU A 135 18.65 0.32 17.53
CA LEU A 135 18.49 1.69 18.05
C LEU A 135 17.06 1.91 18.57
N ILE A 136 16.05 1.45 17.82
CA ILE A 136 14.65 1.59 18.19
C ILE A 136 14.29 0.76 19.43
N LEU A 137 14.89 -0.42 19.59
CA LEU A 137 14.61 -1.31 20.71
C LEU A 137 15.38 -0.95 21.99
N VAL A 138 16.66 -0.58 21.88
CA VAL A 138 17.57 -0.42 23.03
C VAL A 138 17.58 1.00 23.57
N ALA A 139 17.44 2.01 22.72
CA ALA A 139 17.65 3.41 23.08
C ALA A 139 16.42 4.11 23.70
N GLY A 140 15.35 3.38 24.01
CA GLY A 140 14.10 3.95 24.51
C GLY A 140 14.13 4.41 25.98
N ARG A 141 13.41 5.47 26.28
CA ARG A 141 13.17 5.93 27.66
C ARG A 141 12.09 5.04 28.32
N ARG A 142 12.40 4.46 29.48
CA ARG A 142 11.39 3.73 30.26
C ARG A 142 10.52 4.72 30.99
N ILE A 143 9.21 4.69 30.74
CA ILE A 143 8.20 5.40 31.52
C ILE A 143 7.30 4.33 32.11
N GLY A 144 7.59 3.91 33.34
CA GLY A 144 6.91 2.78 33.99
C GLY A 144 7.16 1.46 33.27
N PRO A 145 6.13 0.63 33.01
CA PRO A 145 6.25 -0.65 32.28
C PRO A 145 6.44 -0.46 30.76
N ILE A 146 6.27 0.76 30.23
CA ILE A 146 6.30 1.03 28.80
C ILE A 146 7.67 1.59 28.40
N GLN A 147 8.35 0.89 27.49
CA GLN A 147 9.57 1.36 26.83
C GLN A 147 9.18 2.08 25.53
N LEU A 148 9.29 3.41 25.54
CA LEU A 148 9.06 4.22 24.34
C LEU A 148 10.38 4.32 23.56
N PRO A 149 10.41 4.04 22.25
CA PRO A 149 11.60 4.26 21.42
C PRO A 149 11.93 5.75 21.37
N ARG A 150 13.18 6.08 21.06
CA ARG A 150 13.56 7.48 20.81
C ARG A 150 12.82 7.98 19.57
N PHE A 151 12.01 9.00 19.72
CA PHE A 151 11.28 9.61 18.60
C PHE A 151 12.20 10.01 17.44
N ARG A 152 13.42 10.44 17.74
CA ARG A 152 14.42 10.83 16.75
C ARG A 152 14.71 9.74 15.71
N ASP A 153 14.74 8.48 16.13
CA ASP A 153 15.07 7.35 15.25
C ASP A 153 13.87 6.92 14.40
N LEU A 154 12.66 7.34 14.77
CA LEU A 154 11.42 7.10 14.02
C LEU A 154 11.02 8.28 13.11
N VAL A 155 11.65 9.45 13.27
CA VAL A 155 11.33 10.66 12.50
C VAL A 155 11.29 10.43 10.99
N PRO A 156 12.30 9.79 10.35
CA PRO A 156 12.26 9.59 8.90
C PRO A 156 11.11 8.73 8.44
N VAL A 157 10.77 7.67 9.20
CA VAL A 157 9.66 6.76 8.90
C VAL A 157 8.32 7.48 9.08
N PHE A 158 8.21 8.25 10.16
CA PHE A 158 7.02 9.03 10.45
C PHE A 158 6.79 10.15 9.43
N LEU A 159 7.85 10.85 9.02
CA LEU A 159 7.77 11.89 7.98
C LEU A 159 7.39 11.30 6.62
N ALA A 160 7.96 10.16 6.23
CA ALA A 160 7.61 9.47 5.00
C ALA A 160 6.13 9.06 4.99
N TRP A 161 5.66 8.51 6.10
CA TRP A 161 4.25 8.16 6.28
C TRP A 161 3.33 9.40 6.23
N LEU A 162 3.68 10.46 6.96
CA LEU A 162 2.89 11.68 7.00
C LEU A 162 2.82 12.36 5.62
N ALA A 163 3.93 12.39 4.89
CA ALA A 163 3.99 12.91 3.52
C ALA A 163 3.07 12.08 2.60
N SER A 164 3.12 10.76 2.70
CA SER A 164 2.27 9.87 1.89
C SER A 164 0.78 10.09 2.18
N ILE A 165 0.38 10.15 3.46
CA ILE A 165 -1.01 10.43 3.84
C ILE A 165 -1.42 11.84 3.40
N GLY A 166 -0.55 12.84 3.54
CA GLY A 166 -0.83 14.19 3.08
C GLY A 166 -1.19 14.22 1.59
N VAL A 167 -0.41 13.55 0.74
CA VAL A 167 -0.71 13.45 -0.69
C VAL A 167 -2.05 12.75 -0.94
N LEU A 168 -2.34 11.65 -0.25
CA LEU A 168 -3.60 10.90 -0.40
C LEU A 168 -4.84 11.70 0.03
N VAL A 169 -4.70 12.53 1.06
CA VAL A 169 -5.77 13.47 1.47
C VAL A 169 -6.03 14.50 0.37
N PHE A 170 -4.98 15.05 -0.26
CA PHE A 170 -5.14 15.95 -1.42
C PHE A 170 -5.77 15.25 -2.64
N GLN A 171 -5.58 13.95 -2.78
CA GLN A 171 -6.21 13.13 -3.82
C GLN A 171 -7.67 12.76 -3.53
N HIS A 172 -8.19 13.12 -2.36
CA HIS A 172 -9.50 12.70 -1.84
C HIS A 172 -9.65 11.17 -1.70
N ASP A 173 -8.53 10.48 -1.46
CA ASP A 173 -8.49 9.01 -1.29
C ASP A 173 -8.30 8.62 0.19
N LEU A 174 -9.39 8.66 0.93
CA LEU A 174 -9.41 8.26 2.33
C LEU A 174 -9.26 6.74 2.50
N GLY A 175 -9.72 5.96 1.52
CA GLY A 175 -9.60 4.50 1.54
C GLY A 175 -8.14 4.05 1.53
N SER A 176 -7.37 4.55 0.57
CA SER A 176 -5.93 4.27 0.52
C SER A 176 -5.19 4.85 1.73
N SER A 177 -5.62 5.99 2.26
CA SER A 177 -5.02 6.58 3.47
C SER A 177 -5.06 5.61 4.66
N ILE A 178 -6.17 4.92 4.88
CA ILE A 178 -6.30 3.89 5.94
C ILE A 178 -5.39 2.70 5.67
N LEU A 179 -5.25 2.26 4.41
CA LEU A 179 -4.34 1.17 4.04
C LEU A 179 -2.86 1.55 4.27
N PHE A 180 -2.46 2.77 3.92
CA PHE A 180 -1.10 3.27 4.17
C PHE A 180 -0.83 3.44 5.68
N PHE A 181 -1.83 3.85 6.44
CA PHE A 181 -1.75 3.87 7.90
C PHE A 181 -1.58 2.46 8.47
N GLY A 182 -2.40 1.50 8.02
CA GLY A 182 -2.32 0.10 8.42
C GLY A 182 -0.97 -0.52 8.08
N LEU A 183 -0.44 -0.26 6.88
CA LEU A 183 0.89 -0.69 6.47
C LEU A 183 1.96 -0.16 7.42
N PHE A 184 1.94 1.13 7.74
CA PHE A 184 2.89 1.76 8.67
C PHE A 184 2.84 1.12 10.07
N MET A 185 1.64 0.94 10.63
CA MET A 185 1.46 0.30 11.93
C MET A 185 1.90 -1.17 11.95
N ALA A 186 1.55 -1.92 10.91
CA ALA A 186 1.99 -3.31 10.76
C ALA A 186 3.52 -3.42 10.68
N MET A 187 4.18 -2.55 9.92
CA MET A 187 5.64 -2.54 9.80
C MET A 187 6.33 -2.16 11.09
N LEU A 188 5.80 -1.20 11.87
CA LEU A 188 6.29 -0.88 13.21
C LEU A 188 6.12 -2.06 14.17
N TYR A 189 4.98 -2.72 14.15
CA TYR A 189 4.73 -3.90 14.96
C TYR A 189 5.69 -5.04 14.62
N LEU A 190 5.81 -5.40 13.34
CA LEU A 190 6.67 -6.49 12.88
C LEU A 190 8.15 -6.22 13.18
N SER A 191 8.60 -4.97 13.11
CA SER A 191 10.00 -4.61 13.39
C SER A 191 10.34 -4.59 14.87
N THR A 192 9.40 -4.17 15.72
CA THR A 192 9.63 -3.96 17.15
C THR A 192 9.11 -5.08 18.04
N GLY A 193 8.14 -5.87 17.56
CA GLY A 193 7.43 -6.89 18.35
C GLY A 193 6.52 -6.33 19.44
N LYS A 194 6.29 -5.00 19.49
CA LYS A 194 5.52 -4.34 20.55
C LYS A 194 4.05 -4.17 20.14
N THR A 195 3.14 -4.85 20.81
CA THR A 195 1.68 -4.71 20.60
C THR A 195 1.15 -3.32 20.89
N SER A 196 1.88 -2.50 21.65
CA SER A 196 1.51 -1.10 21.91
C SER A 196 1.31 -0.29 20.61
N TRP A 197 2.02 -0.62 19.53
CA TRP A 197 1.83 0.03 18.23
C TRP A 197 0.46 -0.26 17.63
N LEU A 198 -0.05 -1.48 17.79
CA LEU A 198 -1.39 -1.84 17.29
C LEU A 198 -2.49 -1.11 18.10
N VAL A 199 -2.31 -1.01 19.42
CA VAL A 199 -3.24 -0.26 20.28
C VAL A 199 -3.22 1.23 19.91
N THR A 200 -2.03 1.84 19.81
CA THR A 200 -1.89 3.24 19.40
C THR A 200 -2.45 3.47 18.00
N GLY A 201 -2.21 2.53 17.07
CA GLY A 201 -2.78 2.56 15.74
C GLY A 201 -4.31 2.50 15.75
N GLY A 202 -4.90 1.60 16.54
CA GLY A 202 -6.35 1.51 16.70
C GLY A 202 -6.96 2.81 17.23
N ILE A 203 -6.35 3.40 18.25
CA ILE A 203 -6.77 4.73 18.77
C ILE A 203 -6.64 5.80 17.67
N GLY A 204 -5.55 5.77 16.89
CA GLY A 204 -5.32 6.70 15.79
C GLY A 204 -6.39 6.59 14.70
N VAL A 205 -6.80 5.37 14.33
CA VAL A 205 -7.88 5.15 13.35
C VAL A 205 -9.21 5.70 13.87
N VAL A 206 -9.55 5.42 15.12
CA VAL A 206 -10.80 5.92 15.73
C VAL A 206 -10.80 7.46 15.80
N ALA A 207 -9.72 8.05 16.30
CA ALA A 207 -9.58 9.50 16.38
C ALA A 207 -9.57 10.17 15.02
N GLY A 208 -8.80 9.62 14.05
CA GLY A 208 -8.75 10.10 12.67
C GLY A 208 -10.09 9.96 11.96
N GLY A 209 -10.80 8.85 12.14
CA GLY A 209 -12.15 8.65 11.62
C GLY A 209 -13.16 9.65 12.19
N PHE A 210 -13.08 9.91 13.48
CA PHE A 210 -13.92 10.91 14.13
C PHE A 210 -13.66 12.33 13.59
N LEU A 211 -12.38 12.70 13.46
CA LEU A 211 -12.00 13.99 12.87
C LEU A 211 -12.45 14.09 11.40
N ALA A 212 -12.25 13.04 10.62
CA ALA A 212 -12.66 13.00 9.22
C ALA A 212 -14.19 13.13 9.06
N TYR A 213 -14.95 12.48 9.95
CA TYR A 213 -16.41 12.59 9.97
C TYR A 213 -16.88 14.03 10.19
N HIS A 214 -16.23 14.77 11.09
CA HIS A 214 -16.59 16.16 11.38
C HIS A 214 -16.03 17.20 10.42
N SER A 215 -14.92 16.88 9.72
CA SER A 215 -14.20 17.85 8.88
C SER A 215 -14.43 17.68 7.39
N ILE A 216 -14.89 16.50 6.93
CA ILE A 216 -14.98 16.15 5.51
C ILE A 216 -16.42 15.74 5.18
N SER A 217 -17.13 16.59 4.43
CA SER A 217 -18.54 16.36 4.03
C SER A 217 -18.74 15.01 3.32
N HIS A 218 -17.82 14.63 2.44
CA HIS A 218 -17.87 13.36 1.71
C HIS A 218 -17.83 12.11 2.61
N VAL A 219 -17.21 12.18 3.80
CA VAL A 219 -17.20 11.06 4.77
C VAL A 219 -18.56 10.96 5.44
N HIS A 220 -19.12 12.11 5.78
CA HIS A 220 -20.45 12.23 6.35
C HIS A 220 -21.52 11.59 5.45
N ASP A 221 -21.53 11.95 4.15
CA ASP A 221 -22.47 11.45 3.16
C ASP A 221 -22.36 9.92 2.97
N ARG A 222 -21.14 9.38 2.98
CA ARG A 222 -20.93 7.93 2.86
C ARG A 222 -21.44 7.17 4.08
N ILE A 223 -21.25 7.67 5.29
CA ILE A 223 -21.75 7.03 6.50
C ILE A 223 -23.28 7.05 6.52
N TYR A 224 -23.89 8.17 6.13
CA TYR A 224 -25.36 8.25 6.01
C TYR A 224 -25.95 7.30 4.95
N ALA A 225 -25.20 7.01 3.89
CA ALA A 225 -25.65 6.04 2.88
C ALA A 225 -25.57 4.56 3.36
N TRP A 226 -24.89 4.31 4.48
CA TRP A 226 -24.72 2.97 5.06
C TRP A 226 -25.67 2.70 6.24
N VAL A 227 -26.22 3.72 6.86
CA VAL A 227 -27.15 3.68 8.00
C VAL A 227 -28.58 3.92 7.53
#